data_cc757f4a10d4a391731bfe0ad08575ba
#
_entry.id   cc757f4a10d4a391731bfe0ad08575ba
#
_cell.length_a   1.000
_cell.length_b   1.000
_cell.length_c   1.000
_cell.angle_alpha   90.00
_cell.angle_beta   90.00
_cell.angle_gamma   90.00
#
_symmetry.space_group_name_H-M   'P 1'
#
loop_
_entity.id
_entity.type
_entity.pdbx_description
1 polymer ?
#
loop_
_entity_poly.entity_id
_entity_poly.type
_entity_poly.pdbx_seq_one_letter_code
_entity_poly.pdbx_strand_id
1 'polypeptide(L)'
;LPLDFFSLDDLPIDTSTSELGALCAPFIMREVTGEDREWSSALAKRRRKINWWYLRRLLFSWMPQRQRTEANIKKQYAVNWGNFDFSSYDPELKEPPINLWVWGKRRLFARVRVGARLRQYLLVKVLESIKPRRVLEVGSGNGINLLLLSGRFPEVEFHGIELTEHGVAAARSVQAEPSFPGNLRAFSPFPIKDEEAYKRVKFHQGTAAKLPFADGEFDLVYTCAAVEQMNRIRDDALSEIARVSSGYAFFYEPFHDVNQSGLSRRYVLARDYFRGRIGELIRYGLEPLWATNDLPQKVNNNICAVYCRKIIE
;
A
#
# COMPACT_ATOMS: atom_id res chain seq x y z
N LEU A 1 -1.40 3.47 25.10
CA LEU A 1 -1.41 2.03 25.29
C LEU A 1 -0.83 1.35 24.05
N PRO A 2 -0.01 0.30 24.17
CA PRO A 2 0.37 -0.47 22.99
C PRO A 2 -0.91 -1.09 22.39
N LEU A 3 -1.11 -0.89 21.09
CA LEU A 3 -2.18 -1.54 20.37
C LEU A 3 -1.73 -2.98 20.10
N ASP A 4 -2.54 -3.95 20.50
CA ASP A 4 -2.29 -5.35 20.19
C ASP A 4 -2.54 -5.61 18.70
N PHE A 5 -1.68 -6.42 18.08
CA PHE A 5 -1.89 -6.88 16.72
C PHE A 5 -2.85 -8.08 16.74
N PHE A 6 -3.92 -7.96 16.01
CA PHE A 6 -4.87 -9.04 15.81
C PHE A 6 -4.37 -10.03 14.76
N SER A 7 -4.72 -11.30 14.89
CA SER A 7 -4.67 -12.22 13.74
C SER A 7 -5.69 -11.78 12.70
N LEU A 8 -5.53 -12.21 11.46
CA LEU A 8 -6.46 -11.85 10.40
C LEU A 8 -7.88 -12.36 10.67
N ASP A 9 -7.99 -13.55 11.29
CA ASP A 9 -9.26 -14.19 11.60
C ASP A 9 -9.99 -13.57 12.82
N ASP A 10 -9.27 -12.75 13.63
CA ASP A 10 -9.82 -12.08 14.82
C ASP A 10 -10.14 -10.60 14.59
N LEU A 11 -9.96 -10.09 13.36
CA LEU A 11 -10.31 -8.70 13.03
C LEU A 11 -11.82 -8.47 13.17
N PRO A 12 -12.27 -7.30 13.65
CA PRO A 12 -13.69 -6.97 13.75
C PRO A 12 -14.34 -6.62 12.39
N ILE A 13 -13.87 -7.22 11.33
CA ILE A 13 -14.38 -7.18 9.95
C ILE A 13 -14.34 -8.59 9.38
N ASP A 14 -15.12 -8.86 8.33
CA ASP A 14 -15.25 -10.19 7.72
C ASP A 14 -13.99 -10.58 6.92
N THR A 15 -12.90 -10.90 7.63
CA THR A 15 -11.64 -11.37 7.05
C THR A 15 -11.36 -12.82 7.44
N SER A 16 -10.63 -13.53 6.58
CA SER A 16 -10.23 -14.91 6.81
C SER A 16 -8.85 -15.20 6.23
N THR A 17 -7.99 -15.81 7.03
CA THR A 17 -6.69 -16.35 6.59
C THR A 17 -6.85 -17.35 5.46
N SER A 18 -7.90 -18.20 5.50
CA SER A 18 -8.23 -19.16 4.45
C SER A 18 -8.61 -18.48 3.14
N GLU A 19 -9.51 -17.47 3.18
CA GLU A 19 -9.92 -16.69 2.01
C GLU A 19 -8.73 -15.96 1.39
N LEU A 20 -7.95 -15.26 2.22
CA LEU A 20 -6.74 -14.57 1.76
C LEU A 20 -5.75 -15.54 1.13
N GLY A 21 -5.56 -16.71 1.73
CA GLY A 21 -4.70 -17.78 1.21
C GLY A 21 -5.13 -18.22 -0.19
N ALA A 22 -6.41 -18.48 -0.39
CA ALA A 22 -6.98 -18.85 -1.68
C ALA A 22 -6.77 -17.74 -2.74
N LEU A 23 -7.00 -16.48 -2.37
CA LEU A 23 -6.81 -15.32 -3.26
C LEU A 23 -5.35 -15.08 -3.64
N CYS A 24 -4.40 -15.43 -2.76
CA CYS A 24 -2.97 -15.30 -3.02
C CYS A 24 -2.36 -16.50 -3.75
N ALA A 25 -2.99 -17.68 -3.67
CA ALA A 25 -2.46 -18.94 -4.20
C ALA A 25 -1.99 -18.84 -5.68
N PRO A 26 -2.72 -18.19 -6.62
CA PRO A 26 -2.28 -18.06 -8.01
C PRO A 26 -0.99 -17.26 -8.20
N PHE A 27 -0.57 -16.49 -7.19
CA PHE A 27 0.63 -15.66 -7.19
C PHE A 27 1.80 -16.30 -6.44
N ILE A 28 1.57 -17.43 -5.76
CA ILE A 28 2.61 -18.18 -5.06
C ILE A 28 3.21 -19.18 -6.06
N MET A 29 4.46 -18.94 -6.43
CA MET A 29 5.16 -19.80 -7.39
C MET A 29 5.67 -21.07 -6.73
N ARG A 30 6.12 -20.97 -5.46
CA ARG A 30 6.66 -22.11 -4.72
C ARG A 30 6.68 -21.80 -3.20
N GLU A 31 6.27 -22.76 -2.41
CA GLU A 31 6.51 -22.76 -0.96
C GLU A 31 7.81 -23.51 -0.65
N VAL A 32 8.59 -22.96 0.27
CA VAL A 32 9.88 -23.51 0.69
C VAL A 32 9.68 -24.42 1.88
N THR A 33 10.07 -25.68 1.73
CA THR A 33 10.05 -26.71 2.81
C THR A 33 11.48 -27.06 3.21
N GLY A 34 11.74 -27.15 4.51
CA GLY A 34 13.05 -27.53 5.04
C GLY A 34 14.18 -26.55 4.66
N GLU A 35 15.38 -27.10 4.45
CA GLU A 35 16.54 -26.34 3.97
C GLU A 35 16.49 -26.19 2.44
N ASP A 36 16.51 -24.94 1.98
CA ASP A 36 16.43 -24.60 0.56
C ASP A 36 17.61 -23.68 0.20
N ARG A 37 18.49 -24.17 -0.68
CA ARG A 37 19.71 -23.44 -1.09
C ARG A 37 19.38 -22.20 -1.93
N GLU A 38 18.37 -22.26 -2.77
CA GLU A 38 17.95 -21.12 -3.60
C GLU A 38 17.39 -19.99 -2.72
N TRP A 39 16.51 -20.33 -1.77
CA TRP A 39 16.00 -19.37 -0.79
C TRP A 39 17.13 -18.71 0.00
N SER A 40 18.04 -19.52 0.55
CA SER A 40 19.16 -19.04 1.37
C SER A 40 20.08 -18.13 0.57
N SER A 41 20.40 -18.48 -0.67
CA SER A 41 21.20 -17.68 -1.59
C SER A 41 20.50 -16.36 -1.94
N ALA A 42 19.23 -16.40 -2.31
CA ALA A 42 18.44 -15.21 -2.65
C ALA A 42 18.31 -14.26 -1.45
N LEU A 43 18.07 -14.81 -0.25
CA LEU A 43 18.01 -14.04 1.01
C LEU A 43 19.37 -13.41 1.34
N ALA A 44 20.47 -14.15 1.20
CA ALA A 44 21.83 -13.64 1.42
C ALA A 44 22.16 -12.50 0.44
N LYS A 45 21.81 -12.65 -0.84
CA LYS A 45 21.97 -11.58 -1.85
C LYS A 45 21.16 -10.34 -1.47
N ARG A 46 19.90 -10.51 -1.03
CA ARG A 46 19.04 -9.43 -0.57
C ARG A 46 19.63 -8.73 0.65
N ARG A 47 20.11 -9.49 1.64
CA ARG A 47 20.75 -8.98 2.87
C ARG A 47 22.00 -8.15 2.55
N ARG A 48 22.88 -8.64 1.67
CA ARG A 48 24.08 -7.88 1.24
C ARG A 48 23.72 -6.56 0.58
N LYS A 49 22.72 -6.57 -0.32
CA LYS A 49 22.24 -5.36 -1.00
C LYS A 49 21.69 -4.32 -0.02
N ILE A 50 20.87 -4.75 0.94
CA ILE A 50 20.28 -3.84 1.95
C ILE A 50 21.34 -3.30 2.90
N ASN A 51 22.27 -4.14 3.37
CA ASN A 51 23.37 -3.69 4.22
C ASN A 51 24.24 -2.65 3.50
N TRP A 52 24.50 -2.84 2.21
CA TRP A 52 25.21 -1.85 1.40
C TRP A 52 24.43 -0.53 1.28
N TRP A 53 23.13 -0.58 1.03
CA TRP A 53 22.31 0.62 1.00
C TRP A 53 22.29 1.34 2.34
N TYR A 54 22.20 0.58 3.43
CA TYR A 54 22.21 1.12 4.78
C TYR A 54 23.54 1.81 5.10
N LEU A 55 24.69 1.16 4.80
CA LEU A 55 25.99 1.76 4.96
C LEU A 55 26.16 3.05 4.13
N ARG A 56 25.75 3.01 2.86
CA ARG A 56 25.74 4.21 2.00
C ARG A 56 24.86 5.32 2.58
N ARG A 57 23.75 4.97 3.21
CA ARG A 57 22.87 5.95 3.86
C ARG A 57 23.58 6.59 5.05
N LEU A 58 24.22 5.82 5.90
CA LEU A 58 24.99 6.33 7.06
C LEU A 58 26.09 7.32 6.63
N LEU A 59 26.82 6.98 5.57
CA LEU A 59 27.96 7.79 5.12
C LEU A 59 27.54 9.04 4.34
N PHE A 60 26.42 9.01 3.62
CA PHE A 60 26.07 10.02 2.61
C PHE A 60 24.65 10.58 2.74
N SER A 61 24.00 10.45 3.92
CA SER A 61 22.64 10.96 4.13
C SER A 61 22.53 12.49 4.04
N TRP A 62 23.62 13.20 4.25
CA TRP A 62 23.70 14.64 4.16
C TRP A 62 23.58 15.18 2.73
N MET A 63 23.83 14.35 1.72
CA MET A 63 23.75 14.75 0.31
C MET A 63 22.29 15.01 -0.10
N PRO A 64 21.95 16.20 -0.66
CA PRO A 64 20.58 16.56 -1.03
C PRO A 64 19.88 15.56 -1.94
N GLN A 65 20.59 15.02 -2.94
CA GLN A 65 20.06 14.04 -3.90
C GLN A 65 19.71 12.68 -3.27
N ARG A 66 20.12 12.44 -2.02
CA ARG A 66 19.82 11.21 -1.26
C ARG A 66 18.74 11.38 -0.22
N GLN A 67 18.26 12.59 -0.05
CA GLN A 67 17.18 12.90 0.88
C GLN A 67 15.83 12.61 0.24
N ARG A 68 14.86 12.17 1.04
CA ARG A 68 13.47 11.92 0.59
C ARG A 68 12.68 13.22 0.61
N THR A 69 13.10 14.19 -0.18
CA THR A 69 12.32 15.40 -0.45
C THR A 69 11.26 15.10 -1.52
N GLU A 70 10.15 15.84 -1.53
CA GLU A 70 9.14 15.68 -2.58
C GLU A 70 9.72 15.82 -3.98
N ALA A 71 10.67 16.75 -4.21
CA ALA A 71 11.35 16.91 -5.49
C ALA A 71 12.08 15.62 -5.93
N ASN A 72 12.81 14.97 -4.99
CA ASN A 72 13.52 13.72 -5.28
C ASN A 72 12.54 12.55 -5.47
N ILE A 73 11.43 12.54 -4.74
CA ILE A 73 10.35 11.56 -4.89
C ILE A 73 9.69 11.74 -6.25
N LYS A 74 9.30 12.97 -6.63
CA LYS A 74 8.74 13.29 -7.97
C LYS A 74 9.64 12.78 -9.08
N LYS A 75 10.94 13.07 -9.02
CA LYS A 75 11.92 12.63 -10.03
C LYS A 75 12.01 11.10 -10.11
N GLN A 76 12.03 10.40 -8.96
CA GLN A 76 12.09 8.94 -8.93
C GLN A 76 10.81 8.30 -9.48
N TYR A 77 9.64 8.79 -9.06
CA TYR A 77 8.35 8.21 -9.45
C TYR A 77 7.91 8.62 -10.85
N ALA A 78 8.37 9.76 -11.38
CA ALA A 78 8.20 10.08 -12.79
C ALA A 78 8.76 8.98 -13.70
N VAL A 79 9.93 8.42 -13.34
CA VAL A 79 10.51 7.28 -14.07
C VAL A 79 9.70 6.00 -13.85
N ASN A 80 9.22 5.77 -12.62
CA ASN A 80 8.47 4.55 -12.29
C ASN A 80 7.10 4.49 -12.99
N TRP A 81 6.42 5.63 -13.09
CA TRP A 81 5.07 5.72 -13.68
C TRP A 81 5.08 6.07 -15.16
N GLY A 82 6.11 6.76 -15.65
CA GLY A 82 6.16 7.23 -17.06
C GLY A 82 6.16 6.10 -18.10
N ASN A 83 6.64 4.91 -17.72
CA ASN A 83 6.65 3.71 -18.56
C ASN A 83 5.95 2.54 -17.84
N PHE A 84 4.93 2.86 -17.04
CA PHE A 84 4.27 1.80 -16.28
C PHE A 84 3.42 0.92 -17.20
N ASP A 85 3.73 -0.38 -17.20
CA ASP A 85 3.01 -1.38 -17.97
C ASP A 85 2.00 -2.12 -17.10
N PHE A 86 0.71 -1.91 -17.39
CA PHE A 86 -0.39 -2.58 -16.71
C PHE A 86 -0.49 -4.08 -17.06
N SER A 87 0.19 -4.57 -18.12
CA SER A 87 0.27 -6.01 -18.41
C SER A 87 0.93 -6.77 -17.25
N SER A 88 1.75 -6.10 -16.43
CA SER A 88 2.35 -6.67 -15.23
C SER A 88 1.35 -7.14 -14.17
N TYR A 89 0.08 -6.75 -14.28
CA TYR A 89 -1.03 -7.26 -13.45
C TYR A 89 -1.66 -8.54 -14.00
N ASP A 90 -1.31 -8.97 -15.22
CA ASP A 90 -1.84 -10.20 -15.78
C ASP A 90 -1.49 -11.42 -14.89
N PRO A 91 -2.49 -12.14 -14.34
CA PRO A 91 -2.23 -13.35 -13.55
C PRO A 91 -1.54 -14.47 -14.36
N GLU A 92 -1.66 -14.45 -15.69
CA GLU A 92 -1.08 -15.47 -16.59
C GLU A 92 0.27 -15.06 -17.19
N LEU A 93 0.86 -13.94 -16.73
CA LEU A 93 2.17 -13.49 -17.19
C LEU A 93 3.21 -14.63 -17.07
N LYS A 94 3.87 -15.01 -18.16
CA LYS A 94 4.78 -16.16 -18.22
C LYS A 94 6.02 -16.00 -17.34
N GLU A 95 6.60 -14.81 -17.30
CA GLU A 95 7.82 -14.49 -16.53
C GLU A 95 7.59 -13.34 -15.57
N PRO A 96 6.79 -13.55 -14.51
CA PRO A 96 6.51 -12.48 -13.55
C PRO A 96 7.75 -12.20 -12.69
N PRO A 97 7.98 -10.94 -12.28
CA PRO A 97 8.99 -10.65 -11.28
C PRO A 97 8.62 -11.29 -9.93
N ILE A 98 9.58 -12.06 -9.37
CA ILE A 98 9.41 -12.84 -8.13
C ILE A 98 10.15 -12.18 -6.98
N ASN A 99 9.58 -12.26 -5.79
CA ASN A 99 10.20 -11.86 -4.52
C ASN A 99 10.10 -12.97 -3.47
N LEU A 100 10.90 -12.77 -2.40
CA LEU A 100 10.85 -13.59 -1.21
C LEU A 100 9.80 -13.02 -0.25
N TRP A 101 8.88 -13.89 0.18
CA TRP A 101 7.79 -13.55 1.09
C TRP A 101 7.78 -14.53 2.27
N VAL A 102 7.31 -14.07 3.41
CA VAL A 102 7.05 -14.89 4.60
C VAL A 102 5.62 -14.64 5.07
N TRP A 103 4.94 -15.69 5.53
CA TRP A 103 3.63 -15.60 6.16
C TRP A 103 3.56 -16.58 7.32
N GLY A 104 3.56 -16.07 8.53
CA GLY A 104 3.80 -16.89 9.71
C GLY A 104 5.14 -17.64 9.59
N LYS A 105 5.08 -18.98 9.62
CA LYS A 105 6.26 -19.85 9.44
C LYS A 105 6.54 -20.23 7.97
N ARG A 106 5.66 -19.88 7.05
CA ARG A 106 5.78 -20.22 5.63
C ARG A 106 6.78 -19.29 4.94
N ARG A 107 7.61 -19.85 4.06
CA ARG A 107 8.55 -19.14 3.21
C ARG A 107 8.14 -19.32 1.75
N LEU A 108 7.94 -18.25 1.01
CA LEU A 108 7.29 -18.27 -0.28
C LEU A 108 8.10 -17.52 -1.33
N PHE A 109 8.31 -18.15 -2.48
CA PHE A 109 8.61 -17.42 -3.71
C PHE A 109 7.27 -17.01 -4.32
N ALA A 110 7.00 -15.71 -4.40
CA ALA A 110 5.74 -15.22 -4.94
C ALA A 110 5.95 -14.03 -5.88
N ARG A 111 5.03 -13.85 -6.80
CA ARG A 111 4.99 -12.72 -7.74
C ARG A 111 4.95 -11.40 -6.97
N VAL A 112 5.60 -10.37 -7.49
CA VAL A 112 5.61 -9.03 -6.87
C VAL A 112 4.20 -8.48 -6.67
N ARG A 113 3.30 -8.79 -7.60
CA ARG A 113 1.92 -8.29 -7.61
C ARG A 113 1.00 -8.88 -6.53
N VAL A 114 1.40 -9.95 -5.84
CA VAL A 114 0.64 -10.46 -4.68
C VAL A 114 0.37 -9.37 -3.64
N GLY A 115 1.32 -8.43 -3.44
CA GLY A 115 1.10 -7.30 -2.54
C GLY A 115 -0.04 -6.37 -2.95
N ALA A 116 -0.31 -6.20 -4.24
CA ALA A 116 -1.47 -5.45 -4.70
C ALA A 116 -2.78 -6.21 -4.47
N ARG A 117 -2.75 -7.55 -4.62
CA ARG A 117 -3.88 -8.43 -4.32
C ARG A 117 -4.27 -8.36 -2.83
N LEU A 118 -3.26 -8.38 -1.95
CA LEU A 118 -3.44 -8.21 -0.50
C LEU A 118 -4.14 -6.88 -0.15
N ARG A 119 -3.65 -5.79 -0.73
CA ARG A 119 -4.27 -4.47 -0.50
C ARG A 119 -5.72 -4.45 -0.92
N GLN A 120 -6.02 -4.98 -2.12
CA GLN A 120 -7.38 -5.06 -2.63
C GLN A 120 -8.28 -5.87 -1.70
N TYR A 121 -7.82 -7.01 -1.20
CA TYR A 121 -8.57 -7.80 -0.24
C TYR A 121 -8.96 -7.00 1.00
N LEU A 122 -7.97 -6.40 1.68
CA LEU A 122 -8.22 -5.63 2.90
C LEU A 122 -9.11 -4.41 2.65
N LEU A 123 -8.87 -3.67 1.55
CA LEU A 123 -9.68 -2.51 1.21
C LEU A 123 -11.14 -2.90 0.96
N VAL A 124 -11.39 -4.00 0.24
CA VAL A 124 -12.75 -4.47 0.01
C VAL A 124 -13.43 -4.81 1.34
N LYS A 125 -12.76 -5.54 2.24
CA LYS A 125 -13.33 -5.90 3.55
C LYS A 125 -13.61 -4.66 4.43
N VAL A 126 -12.72 -3.66 4.39
CA VAL A 126 -12.94 -2.38 5.08
C VAL A 126 -14.14 -1.64 4.48
N LEU A 127 -14.24 -1.52 3.15
CA LEU A 127 -15.35 -0.84 2.50
C LEU A 127 -16.70 -1.55 2.77
N GLU A 128 -16.73 -2.89 2.74
CA GLU A 128 -17.91 -3.69 3.07
C GLU A 128 -18.38 -3.47 4.51
N SER A 129 -17.45 -3.28 5.45
CA SER A 129 -17.74 -3.03 6.86
C SER A 129 -18.34 -1.63 7.10
N ILE A 130 -17.75 -0.58 6.51
CA ILE A 130 -18.12 0.82 6.82
C ILE A 130 -19.11 1.42 5.82
N LYS A 131 -19.25 0.83 4.62
CA LYS A 131 -20.16 1.29 3.55
C LYS A 131 -20.06 2.80 3.28
N PRO A 132 -18.86 3.32 2.96
CA PRO A 132 -18.62 4.75 2.78
C PRO A 132 -19.32 5.22 1.48
N ARG A 133 -19.66 6.50 1.42
CA ARG A 133 -20.15 7.13 0.19
C ARG A 133 -19.01 7.79 -0.59
N ARG A 134 -18.03 8.35 0.11
CA ARG A 134 -16.88 9.06 -0.49
C ARG A 134 -15.59 8.56 0.10
N VAL A 135 -14.66 8.18 -0.78
CA VAL A 135 -13.37 7.58 -0.42
C VAL A 135 -12.22 8.32 -1.09
N LEU A 136 -11.15 8.61 -0.33
CA LEU A 136 -9.92 9.20 -0.84
C LEU A 136 -8.73 8.24 -0.64
N GLU A 137 -7.98 7.98 -1.71
CA GLU A 137 -6.63 7.40 -1.61
C GLU A 137 -5.57 8.51 -1.69
N VAL A 138 -4.75 8.63 -0.64
CA VAL A 138 -3.62 9.56 -0.63
C VAL A 138 -2.36 8.83 -1.06
N GLY A 139 -1.74 9.30 -2.17
CA GLY A 139 -0.64 8.64 -2.84
C GLY A 139 -1.11 7.50 -3.74
N SER A 140 -2.11 7.75 -4.59
CA SER A 140 -2.76 6.74 -5.42
C SER A 140 -1.88 6.12 -6.52
N GLY A 141 -0.70 6.70 -6.79
CA GLY A 141 0.22 6.21 -7.82
C GLY A 141 -0.45 6.09 -9.18
N ASN A 142 -0.42 4.90 -9.77
CA ASN A 142 -1.08 4.59 -11.05
C ASN A 142 -2.60 4.30 -10.93
N GLY A 143 -3.20 4.54 -9.79
CA GLY A 143 -4.63 4.42 -9.56
C GLY A 143 -5.21 3.01 -9.45
N ILE A 144 -4.39 1.95 -9.53
CA ILE A 144 -4.88 0.57 -9.63
C ILE A 144 -5.86 0.19 -8.51
N ASN A 145 -5.64 0.66 -7.27
CA ASN A 145 -6.55 0.33 -6.17
C ASN A 145 -7.94 0.88 -6.44
N LEU A 146 -8.03 2.15 -6.80
CA LEU A 146 -9.29 2.86 -7.04
C LEU A 146 -10.02 2.34 -8.28
N LEU A 147 -9.28 2.06 -9.37
CA LEU A 147 -9.84 1.51 -10.60
C LEU A 147 -10.53 0.16 -10.37
N LEU A 148 -9.96 -0.70 -9.53
CA LEU A 148 -10.55 -1.99 -9.18
C LEU A 148 -11.70 -1.85 -8.17
N LEU A 149 -11.53 -1.01 -7.14
CA LEU A 149 -12.55 -0.80 -6.11
C LEU A 149 -13.81 -0.16 -6.67
N SER A 150 -13.69 0.79 -7.61
CA SER A 150 -14.85 1.44 -8.24
C SER A 150 -15.72 0.44 -8.98
N GLY A 151 -15.14 -0.55 -9.65
CA GLY A 151 -15.91 -1.62 -10.30
C GLY A 151 -16.64 -2.53 -9.32
N ARG A 152 -16.10 -2.73 -8.11
CA ARG A 152 -16.73 -3.52 -7.04
C ARG A 152 -17.81 -2.74 -6.30
N PHE A 153 -17.59 -1.43 -6.09
CA PHE A 153 -18.47 -0.52 -5.34
C PHE A 153 -18.89 0.66 -6.23
N PRO A 154 -19.73 0.44 -7.26
CA PRO A 154 -20.08 1.48 -8.23
C PRO A 154 -20.87 2.64 -7.64
N GLU A 155 -21.45 2.46 -6.45
CA GLU A 155 -22.19 3.47 -5.68
C GLU A 155 -21.28 4.43 -4.91
N VAL A 156 -19.99 4.11 -4.76
CA VAL A 156 -19.02 4.90 -3.99
C VAL A 156 -18.31 5.91 -4.90
N GLU A 157 -18.21 7.15 -4.45
CA GLU A 157 -17.43 8.18 -5.12
C GLU A 157 -15.95 8.05 -4.71
N PHE A 158 -15.08 7.68 -5.66
CA PHE A 158 -13.66 7.47 -5.44
C PHE A 158 -12.82 8.64 -5.94
N HIS A 159 -11.92 9.11 -5.06
CA HIS A 159 -10.91 10.11 -5.36
C HIS A 159 -9.51 9.55 -5.10
N GLY A 160 -8.56 9.91 -5.94
CA GLY A 160 -7.14 9.65 -5.74
C GLY A 160 -6.35 10.93 -5.84
N ILE A 161 -5.39 11.14 -4.93
CA ILE A 161 -4.41 12.22 -5.06
C ILE A 161 -3.01 11.63 -5.17
N GLU A 162 -2.26 12.07 -6.16
CA GLU A 162 -0.91 11.60 -6.47
C GLU A 162 0.03 12.80 -6.70
N LEU A 163 1.24 12.68 -6.15
CA LEU A 163 2.26 13.74 -6.19
C LEU A 163 2.77 14.01 -7.62
N THR A 164 2.81 12.98 -8.47
CA THR A 164 3.43 13.02 -9.79
C THR A 164 2.39 13.10 -10.91
N GLU A 165 2.62 13.96 -11.88
CA GLU A 165 1.81 14.00 -13.09
C GLU A 165 1.78 12.64 -13.81
N HIS A 166 2.93 11.94 -13.85
CA HIS A 166 3.04 10.62 -14.50
C HIS A 166 2.15 9.55 -13.85
N GLY A 167 2.00 9.59 -12.52
CA GLY A 167 1.09 8.67 -11.83
C GLY A 167 -0.38 8.95 -12.21
N VAL A 168 -0.77 10.22 -12.17
CA VAL A 168 -2.11 10.65 -12.61
C VAL A 168 -2.36 10.30 -14.09
N ALA A 169 -1.38 10.54 -14.96
CA ALA A 169 -1.48 10.21 -16.37
C ALA A 169 -1.62 8.70 -16.60
N ALA A 170 -0.87 7.86 -15.85
CA ALA A 170 -0.99 6.41 -15.90
C ALA A 170 -2.40 5.92 -15.48
N ALA A 171 -2.97 6.51 -14.42
CA ALA A 171 -4.35 6.18 -14.02
C ALA A 171 -5.38 6.59 -15.09
N ARG A 172 -5.23 7.79 -15.64
CA ARG A 172 -6.12 8.31 -16.70
C ARG A 172 -5.98 7.56 -18.02
N SER A 173 -4.81 6.99 -18.34
CA SER A 173 -4.64 6.17 -19.54
C SER A 173 -5.56 4.93 -19.50
N VAL A 174 -5.72 4.30 -18.32
CA VAL A 174 -6.68 3.20 -18.16
C VAL A 174 -8.11 3.70 -18.32
N GLN A 175 -8.44 4.90 -17.80
CA GLN A 175 -9.79 5.48 -17.95
C GLN A 175 -10.13 5.82 -19.41
N ALA A 176 -9.14 6.07 -20.24
CA ALA A 176 -9.32 6.35 -21.67
C ALA A 176 -9.57 5.09 -22.50
N GLU A 177 -9.33 3.89 -21.94
CA GLU A 177 -9.63 2.64 -22.65
C GLU A 177 -11.14 2.52 -22.92
N PRO A 178 -11.53 1.97 -24.08
CA PRO A 178 -12.94 1.84 -24.43
C PRO A 178 -13.71 0.90 -23.50
N SER A 179 -13.02 -0.10 -22.92
CA SER A 179 -13.58 -1.03 -21.95
C SER A 179 -12.57 -1.30 -20.84
N PHE A 180 -13.06 -1.82 -19.71
CA PHE A 180 -12.18 -2.17 -18.59
C PHE A 180 -11.19 -3.27 -19.01
N PRO A 181 -9.85 -3.06 -18.83
CA PRO A 181 -8.83 -4.01 -19.32
C PRO A 181 -9.01 -5.41 -18.73
N GLY A 182 -8.99 -6.43 -19.60
CA GLY A 182 -9.25 -7.82 -19.23
C GLY A 182 -8.26 -8.37 -18.21
N ASN A 183 -6.97 -7.99 -18.30
CA ASN A 183 -5.93 -8.35 -17.32
C ASN A 183 -6.20 -7.76 -15.94
N LEU A 184 -6.72 -6.53 -15.85
CA LEU A 184 -7.10 -5.91 -14.57
C LEU A 184 -8.35 -6.56 -13.99
N ARG A 185 -9.32 -6.93 -14.83
CA ARG A 185 -10.48 -7.71 -14.41
C ARG A 185 -10.05 -9.06 -13.83
N ALA A 186 -9.19 -9.80 -14.50
CA ALA A 186 -8.66 -11.07 -14.03
C ALA A 186 -7.80 -10.91 -12.76
N PHE A 187 -7.16 -9.77 -12.60
CA PHE A 187 -6.38 -9.45 -11.40
C PHE A 187 -7.26 -9.14 -10.19
N SER A 188 -8.48 -8.63 -10.35
CA SER A 188 -9.35 -8.29 -9.23
C SER A 188 -9.59 -9.51 -8.31
N PRO A 189 -9.43 -9.38 -6.97
CA PRO A 189 -9.72 -10.49 -6.05
C PRO A 189 -11.21 -10.80 -5.95
N PHE A 190 -12.06 -9.84 -6.29
CA PHE A 190 -13.50 -9.94 -6.20
C PHE A 190 -14.16 -9.56 -7.54
N PRO A 191 -15.36 -10.06 -7.82
CA PRO A 191 -16.08 -9.74 -9.04
C PRO A 191 -16.31 -8.24 -9.22
N ILE A 192 -16.09 -7.75 -10.44
CA ILE A 192 -16.46 -6.40 -10.87
C ILE A 192 -17.98 -6.41 -11.12
N LYS A 193 -18.71 -5.47 -10.53
CA LYS A 193 -20.18 -5.31 -10.68
C LYS A 193 -20.55 -4.33 -11.80
N ASP A 194 -19.71 -3.30 -11.99
CA ASP A 194 -19.89 -2.28 -13.02
C ASP A 194 -18.54 -2.04 -13.72
N GLU A 195 -18.46 -2.45 -14.98
CA GLU A 195 -17.25 -2.34 -15.81
C GLU A 195 -17.00 -0.93 -16.33
N GLU A 196 -17.92 0.01 -16.14
CA GLU A 196 -17.77 1.42 -16.53
C GLU A 196 -17.43 2.33 -15.34
N ALA A 197 -17.52 1.82 -14.11
CA ALA A 197 -17.31 2.62 -12.89
C ALA A 197 -15.92 3.24 -12.80
N TYR A 198 -14.89 2.57 -13.35
CA TYR A 198 -13.50 3.06 -13.34
C TYR A 198 -13.34 4.42 -14.03
N LYS A 199 -14.22 4.75 -15.00
CA LYS A 199 -14.22 6.03 -15.71
C LYS A 199 -14.66 7.19 -14.81
N ARG A 200 -15.39 6.91 -13.72
CA ARG A 200 -15.91 7.91 -12.78
C ARG A 200 -14.94 8.28 -11.66
N VAL A 201 -13.84 7.52 -11.49
CA VAL A 201 -12.83 7.80 -10.47
C VAL A 201 -12.17 9.17 -10.77
N LYS A 202 -12.05 10.01 -9.73
CA LYS A 202 -11.48 11.35 -9.86
C LYS A 202 -10.00 11.34 -9.42
N PHE A 203 -9.08 11.58 -10.36
CA PHE A 203 -7.66 11.67 -10.08
C PHE A 203 -7.18 13.11 -10.04
N HIS A 204 -6.50 13.49 -8.93
CA HIS A 204 -5.97 14.80 -8.67
C HIS A 204 -4.44 14.73 -8.57
N GLN A 205 -3.77 15.77 -9.04
CA GLN A 205 -2.35 15.94 -8.78
C GLN A 205 -2.17 16.88 -7.58
N GLY A 206 -1.37 16.45 -6.58
CA GLY A 206 -1.13 17.28 -5.39
C GLY A 206 -0.22 16.60 -4.36
N THR A 207 0.10 17.38 -3.32
CA THR A 207 0.88 16.89 -2.18
C THR A 207 -0.03 16.49 -1.03
N ALA A 208 0.36 15.44 -0.30
CA ALA A 208 -0.31 15.04 0.93
C ALA A 208 -0.15 16.06 2.07
N ALA A 209 0.86 16.95 2.00
CA ALA A 209 1.07 18.00 2.99
C ALA A 209 0.02 19.13 2.92
N LYS A 210 -0.76 19.20 1.84
CA LYS A 210 -1.85 20.17 1.65
C LYS A 210 -2.86 19.60 0.67
N LEU A 211 -3.88 18.95 1.19
CA LEU A 211 -4.92 18.33 0.39
C LEU A 211 -5.95 19.38 -0.07
N PRO A 212 -6.30 19.43 -1.37
CA PRO A 212 -7.22 20.41 -1.93
C PRO A 212 -8.70 20.04 -1.70
N PHE A 213 -9.02 19.58 -0.49
CA PHE A 213 -10.34 19.09 -0.11
C PHE A 213 -10.80 19.78 1.18
N ALA A 214 -12.12 19.84 1.36
CA ALA A 214 -12.72 20.42 2.56
C ALA A 214 -12.53 19.52 3.79
N ASP A 215 -12.70 20.10 4.98
CA ASP A 215 -12.69 19.35 6.23
C ASP A 215 -13.83 18.33 6.24
N GLY A 216 -13.51 17.07 6.60
CA GLY A 216 -14.50 16.01 6.68
C GLY A 216 -15.16 15.65 5.35
N GLU A 217 -14.50 15.88 4.23
CA GLU A 217 -15.07 15.62 2.90
C GLU A 217 -15.25 14.14 2.58
N PHE A 218 -14.48 13.24 3.21
CA PHE A 218 -14.46 11.81 2.90
C PHE A 218 -14.83 10.95 4.10
N ASP A 219 -15.69 9.97 3.91
CA ASP A 219 -16.06 9.01 4.95
C ASP A 219 -14.89 8.09 5.31
N LEU A 220 -14.06 7.77 4.30
CA LEU A 220 -12.81 7.02 4.46
C LEU A 220 -11.67 7.67 3.69
N VAL A 221 -10.55 7.89 4.38
CA VAL A 221 -9.27 8.25 3.74
C VAL A 221 -8.28 7.11 3.96
N TYR A 222 -7.60 6.65 2.90
CA TYR A 222 -6.63 5.59 3.07
C TYR A 222 -5.32 5.83 2.34
N THR A 223 -4.28 5.11 2.79
CA THR A 223 -2.96 5.09 2.17
C THR A 223 -2.44 3.67 2.02
N CYS A 224 -1.75 3.40 0.91
CA CYS A 224 -1.16 2.09 0.65
C CYS A 224 0.29 2.22 0.15
N ALA A 225 1.26 2.01 1.05
CA ALA A 225 2.70 2.15 0.78
C ALA A 225 3.05 3.56 0.22
N ALA A 226 2.32 4.57 0.67
CA ALA A 226 2.45 5.97 0.28
C ALA A 226 3.09 6.82 1.38
N VAL A 227 2.57 6.74 2.63
CA VAL A 227 3.13 7.44 3.78
C VAL A 227 4.58 7.03 4.04
N GLU A 228 4.97 5.81 3.66
CA GLU A 228 6.36 5.37 3.73
C GLU A 228 7.35 6.34 3.04
N GLN A 229 6.89 7.07 2.02
CA GLN A 229 7.67 8.04 1.27
C GLN A 229 7.69 9.44 1.91
N MET A 230 6.78 9.71 2.85
CA MET A 230 6.45 11.04 3.35
C MET A 230 7.17 11.41 4.65
N ASN A 231 8.34 10.79 4.93
CA ASN A 231 9.05 10.97 6.21
C ASN A 231 9.34 12.44 6.56
N ARG A 232 9.47 13.33 5.59
CA ARG A 232 9.77 14.76 5.80
C ARG A 232 8.55 15.66 5.93
N ILE A 233 7.43 15.23 5.39
CA ILE A 233 6.14 15.93 5.43
C ILE A 233 5.13 15.14 6.26
N ARG A 234 5.61 14.23 7.10
CA ARG A 234 4.79 13.26 7.83
C ARG A 234 3.69 13.93 8.64
N ASP A 235 4.06 14.93 9.40
CA ASP A 235 3.15 15.57 10.36
C ASP A 235 2.06 16.34 9.62
N ASP A 236 2.43 17.05 8.56
CA ASP A 236 1.48 17.73 7.68
C ASP A 236 0.56 16.72 6.98
N ALA A 237 1.12 15.65 6.42
CA ALA A 237 0.35 14.64 5.70
C ALA A 237 -0.65 13.92 6.61
N LEU A 238 -0.26 13.53 7.84
CA LEU A 238 -1.16 12.88 8.78
C LEU A 238 -2.23 13.83 9.31
N SER A 239 -1.90 15.10 9.53
CA SER A 239 -2.87 16.15 9.91
C SER A 239 -3.89 16.37 8.79
N GLU A 240 -3.45 16.44 7.54
CA GLU A 240 -4.33 16.62 6.39
C GLU A 240 -5.24 15.40 6.14
N ILE A 241 -4.70 14.17 6.26
CA ILE A 241 -5.50 12.93 6.21
C ILE A 241 -6.61 12.98 7.27
N ALA A 242 -6.26 13.36 8.50
CA ALA A 242 -7.23 13.50 9.57
C ALA A 242 -8.23 14.65 9.32
N ARG A 243 -7.78 15.78 8.79
CA ARG A 243 -8.65 16.95 8.51
C ARG A 243 -9.74 16.61 7.48
N VAL A 244 -9.36 15.98 6.36
CA VAL A 244 -10.30 15.68 5.28
C VAL A 244 -11.16 14.43 5.54
N SER A 245 -10.84 13.63 6.55
CA SER A 245 -11.66 12.50 6.98
C SER A 245 -12.82 12.97 7.87
N SER A 246 -14.04 12.47 7.61
CA SER A 246 -15.20 12.64 8.49
C SER A 246 -15.41 11.47 9.46
N GLY A 247 -14.89 10.29 9.11
CA GLY A 247 -15.16 9.07 9.88
C GLY A 247 -13.93 8.21 10.14
N TYR A 248 -13.29 7.75 9.10
CA TYR A 248 -12.29 6.70 9.22
C TYR A 248 -11.04 6.96 8.39
N ALA A 249 -9.91 6.43 8.88
CA ALA A 249 -8.68 6.35 8.13
C ALA A 249 -8.14 4.90 8.12
N PHE A 250 -7.56 4.47 6.99
CA PHE A 250 -6.95 3.16 6.87
C PHE A 250 -5.54 3.28 6.29
N PHE A 251 -4.58 2.63 6.94
CA PHE A 251 -3.17 2.66 6.58
C PHE A 251 -2.68 1.24 6.29
N TYR A 252 -2.14 1.01 5.10
CA TYR A 252 -1.39 -0.20 4.76
C TYR A 252 0.08 0.19 4.57
N GLU A 253 0.83 0.32 5.69
CA GLU A 253 2.12 1.02 5.73
C GLU A 253 3.15 0.29 6.60
N PRO A 254 4.45 0.50 6.37
CA PRO A 254 5.52 -0.11 7.16
C PRO A 254 5.81 0.68 8.46
N PHE A 255 4.85 0.76 9.36
CA PHE A 255 5.03 1.40 10.66
C PHE A 255 6.25 0.86 11.41
N HIS A 256 6.81 1.68 12.30
CA HIS A 256 7.94 1.29 13.15
C HIS A 256 7.63 0.03 13.96
N ASP A 257 6.39 -0.13 14.40
CA ASP A 257 5.92 -1.20 15.27
C ASP A 257 6.20 -2.60 14.68
N VAL A 258 6.16 -2.74 13.36
CA VAL A 258 6.47 -4.00 12.64
C VAL A 258 7.89 -4.03 12.04
N ASN A 259 8.68 -2.96 12.21
CA ASN A 259 10.03 -2.82 11.63
C ASN A 259 11.05 -2.36 12.69
N GLN A 260 11.01 -2.95 13.90
CA GLN A 260 11.84 -2.51 15.03
C GLN A 260 13.30 -2.99 14.92
N SER A 261 13.55 -4.12 14.27
CA SER A 261 14.86 -4.75 14.23
C SER A 261 15.12 -5.49 12.91
N GLY A 262 16.31 -6.07 12.76
CA GLY A 262 16.63 -7.00 11.68
C GLY A 262 16.77 -6.35 10.30
N LEU A 263 16.43 -7.13 9.27
CA LEU A 263 16.60 -6.72 7.86
C LEU A 263 15.60 -5.64 7.44
N SER A 264 14.37 -5.75 7.92
CA SER A 264 13.32 -4.77 7.62
C SER A 264 13.64 -3.39 8.21
N ARG A 265 14.14 -3.34 9.46
CA ARG A 265 14.61 -2.08 10.06
C ARG A 265 15.72 -1.42 9.24
N ARG A 266 16.73 -2.21 8.83
CA ARG A 266 17.81 -1.70 7.98
C ARG A 266 17.31 -1.19 6.64
N TYR A 267 16.33 -1.87 6.05
CA TYR A 267 15.72 -1.45 4.79
C TYR A 267 14.98 -0.12 4.93
N VAL A 268 14.12 0.02 5.94
CA VAL A 268 13.40 1.26 6.24
C VAL A 268 14.37 2.44 6.43
N LEU A 269 15.45 2.23 7.20
CA LEU A 269 16.47 3.25 7.41
C LEU A 269 17.26 3.57 6.13
N ALA A 270 17.66 2.54 5.36
CA ALA A 270 18.40 2.72 4.10
C ALA A 270 17.60 3.50 3.05
N ARG A 271 16.27 3.33 3.06
CA ARG A 271 15.35 4.01 2.14
C ARG A 271 14.87 5.37 2.63
N ASP A 272 15.20 5.75 3.87
CA ASP A 272 14.66 6.95 4.54
C ASP A 272 13.12 6.96 4.57
N TYR A 273 12.55 5.79 4.83
CA TYR A 273 11.12 5.63 4.91
C TYR A 273 10.57 6.13 6.25
N PHE A 274 9.27 6.32 6.27
CA PHE A 274 8.48 6.67 7.44
C PHE A 274 8.85 5.84 8.69
N ARG A 275 8.92 6.49 9.85
CA ARG A 275 9.36 5.88 11.12
C ARG A 275 8.36 6.08 12.24
N GLY A 276 7.16 6.54 11.91
CA GLY A 276 6.10 6.77 12.89
C GLY A 276 5.59 5.46 13.49
N ARG A 277 5.08 5.58 14.70
CA ARG A 277 4.42 4.49 15.41
C ARG A 277 2.91 4.60 15.25
N ILE A 278 2.22 3.47 15.34
CA ILE A 278 0.76 3.42 15.27
C ILE A 278 0.13 4.29 16.35
N GLY A 279 0.63 4.21 17.60
CA GLY A 279 0.11 5.01 18.70
C GLY A 279 0.30 6.53 18.57
N GLU A 280 1.18 7.00 17.65
CA GLU A 280 1.35 8.42 17.36
C GLU A 280 0.17 9.00 16.54
N LEU A 281 -0.62 8.16 15.87
CA LEU A 281 -1.76 8.59 15.06
C LEU A 281 -2.81 9.38 15.88
N ILE A 282 -2.93 9.07 17.15
CA ILE A 282 -3.84 9.77 18.07
C ILE A 282 -3.55 11.28 18.16
N ARG A 283 -2.28 11.70 17.99
CA ARG A 283 -1.87 13.10 18.03
C ARG A 283 -2.44 13.93 16.88
N TYR A 284 -2.86 13.25 15.81
CA TYR A 284 -3.49 13.86 14.63
C TYR A 284 -5.01 13.70 14.64
N GLY A 285 -5.60 13.23 15.75
CA GLY A 285 -7.04 13.02 15.87
C GLY A 285 -7.51 11.72 15.21
N LEU A 286 -6.62 10.74 15.05
CA LEU A 286 -6.91 9.40 14.51
C LEU A 286 -6.69 8.34 15.58
N GLU A 287 -7.77 7.78 16.12
CA GLU A 287 -7.74 6.71 17.11
C GLU A 287 -7.60 5.35 16.44
N PRO A 288 -6.48 4.63 16.62
CA PRO A 288 -6.35 3.28 16.11
C PRO A 288 -7.32 2.33 16.82
N LEU A 289 -8.18 1.67 16.05
CA LEU A 289 -9.16 0.71 16.57
C LEU A 289 -8.63 -0.72 16.51
N TRP A 290 -7.92 -1.05 15.42
CA TRP A 290 -7.24 -2.34 15.28
C TRP A 290 -6.04 -2.24 14.32
N ALA A 291 -5.10 -3.16 14.49
CA ALA A 291 -3.98 -3.35 13.58
C ALA A 291 -3.73 -4.84 13.36
N THR A 292 -3.27 -5.20 12.15
CA THR A 292 -2.79 -6.55 11.85
C THR A 292 -1.54 -6.51 11.00
N ASN A 293 -0.62 -7.44 11.27
CA ASN A 293 0.52 -7.79 10.42
C ASN A 293 0.51 -9.27 10.03
N ASP A 294 -0.59 -9.98 10.32
CA ASP A 294 -0.81 -11.37 9.92
C ASP A 294 -1.17 -11.47 8.42
N LEU A 295 -0.21 -11.07 7.61
CA LEU A 295 -0.29 -10.96 6.16
C LEU A 295 0.99 -11.52 5.56
N PRO A 296 0.96 -12.01 4.30
CA PRO A 296 2.18 -12.25 3.55
C PRO A 296 3.08 -11.01 3.52
N GLN A 297 4.31 -11.13 4.01
CA GLN A 297 5.28 -10.03 4.17
C GLN A 297 6.48 -10.23 3.25
N LYS A 298 6.98 -9.16 2.64
CA LYS A 298 8.30 -9.21 1.99
C LYS A 298 9.38 -9.35 3.06
N VAL A 299 10.36 -10.23 2.85
CA VAL A 299 11.46 -10.47 3.82
C VAL A 299 12.22 -9.22 4.27
N ASN A 300 12.07 -8.10 3.58
CA ASN A 300 12.79 -6.86 3.84
C ASN A 300 11.91 -5.64 4.14
N ASN A 301 10.60 -5.77 4.12
CA ASN A 301 9.70 -4.65 4.39
C ASN A 301 8.40 -5.20 4.96
N ASN A 302 8.28 -5.15 6.28
CA ASN A 302 7.06 -5.58 6.94
C ASN A 302 6.05 -4.43 6.87
N ILE A 303 4.83 -4.78 6.51
CA ILE A 303 3.70 -3.85 6.42
C ILE A 303 2.64 -4.31 7.41
N CYS A 304 1.96 -3.38 8.03
CA CYS A 304 0.75 -3.65 8.79
C CYS A 304 -0.43 -2.87 8.20
N ALA A 305 -1.61 -3.41 8.38
CA ALA A 305 -2.86 -2.71 8.19
C ALA A 305 -3.29 -2.11 9.53
N VAL A 306 -3.66 -0.84 9.52
CA VAL A 306 -4.13 -0.10 10.70
C VAL A 306 -5.43 0.61 10.33
N TYR A 307 -6.47 0.37 11.09
CA TYR A 307 -7.75 1.03 10.93
C TYR A 307 -8.02 1.97 12.08
N CYS A 308 -8.34 3.21 11.75
CA CYS A 308 -8.52 4.28 12.71
C CYS A 308 -9.91 4.91 12.57
N ARG A 309 -10.42 5.40 13.69
CA ARG A 309 -11.57 6.28 13.74
C ARG A 309 -11.08 7.74 13.93
N LYS A 310 -11.73 8.66 13.23
CA LYS A 310 -11.56 10.10 13.47
C LYS A 310 -12.09 10.44 14.87
N ILE A 311 -11.28 11.10 15.68
CA ILE A 311 -11.73 11.72 16.94
C ILE A 311 -12.52 12.99 16.57
N ILE A 312 -13.78 13.03 16.96
CA ILE A 312 -14.64 14.22 16.82
C ILE A 312 -14.50 14.99 18.12
N GLU A 313 -13.98 16.20 18.05
CA GLU A 313 -13.93 17.14 19.18
C GLU A 313 -15.33 17.72 19.48
#